data_4e8d3af1498bf133011e323c306506c3
#
_entry.id   4e8d3af1498bf133011e323c306506c3
#
_cell.length_a   1.000
_cell.length_b   1.000
_cell.length_c   1.000
_cell.angle_alpha   90.00
_cell.angle_beta   90.00
_cell.angle_gamma   90.00
#
_symmetry.space_group_name_H-M   'P 1'
#
loop_
_entity.id
_entity.type
_entity.pdbx_description
1 polymer ?
#
loop_
_entity_poly.entity_id
_entity_poly.type
_entity_poly.pdbx_seq_one_letter_code
_entity_poly.pdbx_strand_id
1 'polypeptide(L)'
;MRKRMILTALAAVAIPTLLMAADEARLMRFPATNGSEIVFSYAGDLYKVPATGGEAQRLTSYVGYEMFPRFSPDGKTIAFTGQYDGNTEVYTMPSSGGEPLRITYTATNSRDDLGDRMGPNNIVMTWTPDGNGIVYRNRISDGFSGKLYTVNKEGGLSEVVPLPEGGFCSYSSDGKQLAYNRVMREFRTWKYYKGGMADDIWVYNPEKKSVENITNNEAQDIFPMWIGDEIYFLSDRDYTMNLFVYNTKTKQTSKVTNFTEYDVKFPSSFGNTIVFENGGYIYKMDAASKKPEKVNVTLASDNVYARSEIKDGSKYITSASLSPKGERMVVTARGEVFNIPVDKGVTKNITRTPGAHERDAQWSPDGKHIAYISDATGETELYLQDSEGGEPTQLTKNNDTYIRTFQWSPDSKKIVYTDRKNRINLLDVSNKQLTTISQSLLGEARNVSFSPDNNWLTYSRVSDNNFSIVYVYDIAGKKEYPVTDKWYESYSPVFSTDGKYLVFTSARDFNPTYSQTEWNHVYXXXXWRISGVIV
;
A
#
# COMPACT_ATOMS: atom_id res chain seq x y z
N MET A 1 65.45 -38.73 -44.72
CA MET A 1 64.55 -37.61 -44.59
C MET A 1 63.21 -38.09 -44.03
N ARG A 2 62.97 -37.86 -42.73
CA ARG A 2 61.69 -38.21 -42.07
C ARG A 2 60.81 -36.98 -42.01
N LYS A 3 59.68 -37.00 -42.70
CA LYS A 3 58.66 -35.93 -42.61
C LYS A 3 57.88 -36.12 -41.33
N ARG A 4 57.97 -35.11 -40.44
CA ARG A 4 57.10 -35.02 -39.27
C ARG A 4 55.76 -34.38 -39.66
N MET A 5 54.68 -35.14 -39.58
CA MET A 5 53.31 -34.60 -39.68
C MET A 5 52.94 -34.02 -38.31
N ILE A 6 52.64 -32.69 -38.32
CA ILE A 6 52.10 -32.00 -37.13
C ILE A 6 50.58 -32.13 -37.24
N LEU A 7 49.98 -32.88 -36.32
CA LEU A 7 48.52 -32.96 -36.19
C LEU A 7 48.09 -31.80 -35.26
N THR A 8 47.42 -30.81 -35.85
CA THR A 8 46.84 -29.73 -35.05
C THR A 8 45.41 -30.15 -34.62
N ALA A 9 45.27 -30.47 -33.34
CA ALA A 9 43.95 -30.76 -32.76
C ALA A 9 43.23 -29.46 -32.46
N LEU A 10 42.15 -29.14 -33.21
CA LEU A 10 41.24 -28.08 -32.87
C LEU A 10 40.35 -28.54 -31.69
N ALA A 11 40.62 -28.00 -30.51
CA ALA A 11 39.71 -28.20 -29.38
C ALA A 11 38.55 -27.19 -29.52
N ALA A 12 37.40 -27.71 -29.90
CA ALA A 12 36.16 -26.93 -29.87
C ALA A 12 35.75 -26.68 -28.42
N VAL A 13 35.96 -25.47 -27.93
CA VAL A 13 35.45 -25.04 -26.62
C VAL A 13 33.96 -24.77 -26.77
N ALA A 14 33.14 -25.71 -26.33
CA ALA A 14 31.70 -25.50 -26.20
C ALA A 14 31.50 -24.54 -25.02
N ILE A 15 31.25 -23.28 -25.32
CA ILE A 15 30.80 -22.32 -24.33
C ILE A 15 29.34 -22.69 -24.00
N PRO A 16 29.04 -23.13 -22.78
CA PRO A 16 27.65 -23.33 -22.43
C PRO A 16 26.97 -21.98 -22.46
N THR A 17 26.07 -21.77 -23.41
CA THR A 17 25.12 -20.69 -23.35
C THR A 17 24.28 -20.93 -22.11
N LEU A 18 24.56 -20.19 -21.06
CA LEU A 18 23.65 -20.06 -19.93
C LEU A 18 22.39 -19.41 -20.49
N LEU A 19 21.41 -20.24 -20.83
CA LEU A 19 20.06 -19.76 -20.99
C LEU A 19 19.65 -19.24 -19.61
N MET A 20 19.66 -17.92 -19.48
CA MET A 20 19.07 -17.30 -18.30
C MET A 20 17.59 -17.69 -18.29
N ALA A 21 17.23 -18.59 -17.40
CA ALA A 21 15.81 -18.90 -17.18
C ALA A 21 15.09 -17.62 -16.82
N ALA A 22 13.97 -17.37 -17.45
CA ALA A 22 13.15 -16.20 -17.11
C ALA A 22 12.81 -16.26 -15.61
N ASP A 23 13.03 -15.16 -14.90
CA ASP A 23 12.74 -15.10 -13.47
C ASP A 23 11.26 -15.37 -13.21
N GLU A 24 10.97 -16.04 -12.11
CA GLU A 24 9.59 -16.28 -11.69
C GLU A 24 8.87 -14.94 -11.49
N ALA A 25 7.69 -14.82 -12.08
CA ALA A 25 6.88 -13.62 -11.99
C ALA A 25 6.35 -13.39 -10.57
N ARG A 26 6.29 -12.14 -10.16
CA ARG A 26 5.77 -11.73 -8.86
C ARG A 26 4.90 -10.49 -9.02
N LEU A 27 4.04 -10.21 -8.03
CA LEU A 27 3.06 -9.10 -8.04
C LEU A 27 1.97 -9.30 -9.08
N MET A 28 1.62 -10.56 -9.34
CA MET A 28 0.46 -10.91 -10.16
C MET A 28 -0.82 -10.70 -9.34
N ARG A 29 -1.88 -10.18 -9.99
CA ARG A 29 -3.09 -9.72 -9.30
C ARG A 29 -4.37 -10.30 -9.91
N PHE A 30 -5.40 -10.42 -9.08
CA PHE A 30 -6.79 -10.71 -9.47
C PHE A 30 -6.93 -11.97 -10.34
N PRO A 31 -6.42 -13.12 -9.91
CA PRO A 31 -6.46 -14.32 -10.75
C PRO A 31 -7.88 -14.86 -10.92
N ALA A 32 -8.15 -15.41 -12.10
CA ALA A 32 -9.36 -16.16 -12.43
C ALA A 32 -8.99 -17.37 -13.26
N THR A 33 -9.78 -18.43 -13.21
CA THR A 33 -9.49 -19.67 -13.95
C THR A 33 -10.73 -20.19 -14.67
N ASN A 34 -10.52 -20.96 -15.74
CA ASN A 34 -11.54 -21.82 -16.35
C ASN A 34 -11.26 -23.31 -16.11
N GLY A 35 -10.34 -23.60 -15.17
CA GLY A 35 -9.90 -24.96 -14.86
C GLY A 35 -8.64 -25.38 -15.60
N SER A 36 -8.48 -24.98 -16.86
CA SER A 36 -7.30 -25.33 -17.67
C SER A 36 -6.29 -24.19 -17.77
N GLU A 37 -6.76 -22.95 -17.67
CA GLU A 37 -5.95 -21.75 -17.77
C GLU A 37 -6.26 -20.80 -16.59
N ILE A 38 -5.30 -19.93 -16.29
CA ILE A 38 -5.45 -18.85 -15.31
C ILE A 38 -5.18 -17.54 -16.05
N VAL A 39 -6.09 -16.57 -15.87
CA VAL A 39 -5.92 -15.18 -16.34
C VAL A 39 -5.71 -14.30 -15.11
N PHE A 40 -4.79 -13.34 -15.21
CA PHE A 40 -4.44 -12.46 -14.10
C PHE A 40 -3.98 -11.11 -14.65
N SER A 41 -3.97 -10.08 -13.78
CA SER A 41 -3.41 -8.77 -14.13
C SER A 41 -1.94 -8.70 -13.73
N TYR A 42 -1.12 -8.13 -14.61
CA TYR A 42 0.28 -7.83 -14.32
C TYR A 42 0.67 -6.52 -15.01
N ALA A 43 1.20 -5.58 -14.24
CA ALA A 43 1.65 -4.27 -14.73
C ALA A 43 0.57 -3.52 -15.53
N GLY A 44 -0.71 -3.73 -15.19
CA GLY A 44 -1.83 -3.05 -15.84
C GLY A 44 -2.56 -3.87 -16.89
N ASP A 45 -1.95 -4.93 -17.40
CA ASP A 45 -2.50 -5.75 -18.50
C ASP A 45 -2.97 -7.12 -18.00
N LEU A 46 -3.83 -7.76 -18.79
CA LEU A 46 -4.21 -9.15 -18.58
C LEU A 46 -3.21 -10.08 -19.24
N TYR A 47 -2.84 -11.11 -18.52
CA TYR A 47 -1.98 -12.22 -18.97
C TYR A 47 -2.68 -13.55 -18.73
N LYS A 48 -2.31 -14.54 -19.51
CA LYS A 48 -2.87 -15.88 -19.45
C LYS A 48 -1.75 -16.93 -19.34
N VAL A 49 -1.94 -17.95 -18.50
CA VAL A 49 -0.97 -19.05 -18.30
C VAL A 49 -1.75 -20.35 -18.13
N PRO A 50 -1.19 -21.51 -18.55
CA PRO A 50 -1.80 -22.80 -18.20
C PRO A 50 -1.95 -22.94 -16.67
N ALA A 51 -2.98 -23.64 -16.23
CA ALA A 51 -3.20 -23.84 -14.78
C ALA A 51 -2.08 -24.68 -14.14
N THR A 52 -1.24 -25.33 -14.94
CA THR A 52 -0.03 -26.04 -14.48
C THR A 52 1.18 -25.11 -14.31
N GLY A 53 1.08 -23.86 -14.73
CA GLY A 53 2.18 -22.90 -14.74
C GLY A 53 2.91 -22.88 -16.07
N GLY A 54 3.98 -22.09 -16.12
CA GLY A 54 4.81 -21.91 -17.31
C GLY A 54 4.88 -20.46 -17.74
N GLU A 55 5.20 -20.21 -19.01
CA GLU A 55 5.31 -18.87 -19.56
C GLU A 55 3.93 -18.29 -19.85
N ALA A 56 3.65 -17.09 -19.33
CA ALA A 56 2.37 -16.41 -19.51
C ALA A 56 2.37 -15.59 -20.80
N GLN A 57 1.23 -15.63 -21.48
CA GLN A 57 0.98 -14.87 -22.71
C GLN A 57 0.20 -13.60 -22.35
N ARG A 58 0.65 -12.46 -22.85
CA ARG A 58 -0.05 -11.18 -22.68
C ARG A 58 -1.30 -11.15 -23.57
N LEU A 59 -2.45 -10.76 -22.97
CA LEU A 59 -3.73 -10.68 -23.70
C LEU A 59 -4.11 -9.25 -24.09
N THR A 60 -3.73 -8.26 -23.26
CA THR A 60 -4.03 -6.84 -23.51
C THR A 60 -2.76 -6.03 -23.47
N SER A 61 -2.79 -4.79 -24.01
CA SER A 61 -1.58 -3.96 -24.10
C SER A 61 -1.89 -2.46 -24.09
N TYR A 62 -3.03 -2.06 -23.58
CA TYR A 62 -3.43 -0.65 -23.54
C TYR A 62 -2.74 0.06 -22.35
N VAL A 63 -2.65 1.40 -22.44
CA VAL A 63 -2.01 2.24 -21.42
C VAL A 63 -2.81 2.29 -20.10
N GLY A 64 -4.10 1.98 -20.16
CA GLY A 64 -4.96 1.91 -18.97
C GLY A 64 -4.73 0.64 -18.15
N TYR A 65 -5.70 0.29 -17.33
CA TYR A 65 -5.60 -0.89 -16.47
C TYR A 65 -6.73 -1.86 -16.78
N GLU A 66 -6.39 -3.15 -16.85
CA GLU A 66 -7.35 -4.24 -16.97
C GLU A 66 -7.27 -5.12 -15.73
N MET A 67 -8.44 -5.35 -15.10
CA MET A 67 -8.50 -5.91 -13.75
C MET A 67 -9.70 -6.83 -13.59
N PHE A 68 -9.67 -7.66 -12.56
CA PHE A 68 -10.80 -8.48 -12.11
C PHE A 68 -11.40 -9.33 -13.22
N PRO A 69 -10.56 -10.11 -13.95
CA PRO A 69 -11.10 -10.99 -14.97
C PRO A 69 -11.99 -12.08 -14.35
N ARG A 70 -13.03 -12.48 -15.08
CA ARG A 70 -13.92 -13.59 -14.71
C ARG A 70 -14.31 -14.35 -15.97
N PHE A 71 -14.08 -15.65 -15.99
CA PHE A 71 -14.48 -16.50 -17.11
C PHE A 71 -16.01 -16.70 -17.09
N SER A 72 -16.60 -16.73 -18.28
CA SER A 72 -17.99 -17.16 -18.46
C SER A 72 -18.15 -18.62 -18.02
N PRO A 73 -19.38 -19.07 -17.68
CA PRO A 73 -19.58 -20.46 -17.25
C PRO A 73 -19.09 -21.53 -18.22
N ASP A 74 -19.05 -21.23 -19.53
CA ASP A 74 -18.52 -22.13 -20.54
C ASP A 74 -17.00 -22.01 -20.74
N GLY A 75 -16.35 -21.06 -20.05
CA GLY A 75 -14.90 -20.84 -20.08
C GLY A 75 -14.38 -20.15 -21.34
N LYS A 76 -15.27 -19.69 -22.26
CA LYS A 76 -14.85 -19.21 -23.57
C LYS A 76 -14.72 -17.70 -23.68
N THR A 77 -15.30 -16.97 -22.71
CA THR A 77 -15.29 -15.49 -22.69
C THR A 77 -14.74 -15.04 -21.35
N ILE A 78 -13.99 -13.95 -21.36
CA ILE A 78 -13.51 -13.26 -20.15
C ILE A 78 -14.25 -11.93 -20.06
N ALA A 79 -14.94 -11.68 -18.93
CA ALA A 79 -15.40 -10.35 -18.56
C ALA A 79 -14.38 -9.74 -17.61
N PHE A 80 -14.10 -8.45 -17.74
CA PHE A 80 -13.12 -7.77 -16.91
C PHE A 80 -13.44 -6.28 -16.79
N THR A 81 -12.82 -5.63 -15.80
CA THR A 81 -12.87 -4.18 -15.63
C THR A 81 -11.71 -3.58 -16.40
N GLY A 82 -12.01 -2.71 -17.37
CA GLY A 82 -10.98 -2.09 -18.22
C GLY A 82 -11.07 -0.57 -18.20
N GLN A 83 -9.93 0.09 -18.43
CA GLN A 83 -9.82 1.56 -18.42
C GLN A 83 -9.36 2.10 -19.79
N TYR A 84 -10.03 1.69 -20.86
CA TYR A 84 -9.64 2.10 -22.21
C TYR A 84 -9.95 3.58 -22.52
N ASP A 85 -11.08 4.09 -22.00
CA ASP A 85 -11.54 5.44 -22.32
C ASP A 85 -11.43 6.42 -21.16
N GLY A 86 -10.58 6.10 -20.16
CA GLY A 86 -10.33 6.96 -19.01
C GLY A 86 -11.05 6.53 -17.74
N ASN A 87 -12.34 6.19 -17.82
CA ASN A 87 -13.07 5.61 -16.68
C ASN A 87 -13.04 4.08 -16.77
N THR A 88 -13.30 3.43 -15.65
CA THR A 88 -13.38 1.97 -15.60
C THR A 88 -14.76 1.51 -16.04
N GLU A 89 -14.79 0.51 -16.93
CA GLU A 89 -16.03 -0.06 -17.47
C GLU A 89 -15.91 -1.58 -17.56
N VAL A 90 -17.06 -2.24 -17.74
CA VAL A 90 -17.10 -3.68 -17.99
C VAL A 90 -16.80 -3.94 -19.46
N TYR A 91 -15.86 -4.83 -19.71
CA TYR A 91 -15.50 -5.30 -21.07
C TYR A 91 -15.59 -6.80 -21.13
N THR A 92 -15.79 -7.34 -22.34
CA THR A 92 -15.68 -8.79 -22.61
C THR A 92 -14.72 -9.01 -23.75
N MET A 93 -14.07 -10.19 -23.78
CA MET A 93 -13.28 -10.64 -24.92
C MET A 93 -13.21 -12.18 -24.93
N PRO A 94 -12.90 -12.81 -26.09
CA PRO A 94 -12.66 -14.26 -26.11
C PRO A 94 -11.53 -14.66 -25.14
N SER A 95 -11.63 -15.83 -24.53
CA SER A 95 -10.58 -16.34 -23.64
C SER A 95 -9.26 -16.60 -24.38
N SER A 96 -9.31 -16.76 -25.70
CA SER A 96 -8.11 -16.87 -26.54
C SER A 96 -7.39 -15.52 -26.74
N GLY A 97 -8.01 -14.42 -26.35
CA GLY A 97 -7.56 -13.06 -26.67
C GLY A 97 -8.29 -12.50 -27.87
N GLY A 98 -8.14 -11.21 -28.11
CA GLY A 98 -8.80 -10.50 -29.21
C GLY A 98 -9.21 -9.10 -28.76
N GLU A 99 -10.00 -8.43 -29.59
CA GLU A 99 -10.46 -7.06 -29.33
C GLU A 99 -11.48 -7.04 -28.18
N PRO A 100 -11.24 -6.24 -27.12
CA PRO A 100 -12.22 -6.09 -26.05
C PRO A 100 -13.46 -5.32 -26.51
N LEU A 101 -14.62 -5.84 -26.16
CA LEU A 101 -15.91 -5.18 -26.40
C LEU A 101 -16.38 -4.50 -25.12
N ARG A 102 -16.61 -3.18 -25.19
CA ARG A 102 -17.14 -2.40 -24.06
C ARG A 102 -18.63 -2.70 -23.87
N ILE A 103 -19.03 -3.02 -22.65
CA ILE A 103 -20.38 -3.47 -22.31
C ILE A 103 -21.17 -2.39 -21.54
N THR A 104 -20.47 -1.57 -20.71
CA THR A 104 -21.11 -0.54 -19.89
C THR A 104 -20.62 0.85 -20.31
N TYR A 105 -21.47 1.87 -20.05
CA TYR A 105 -21.20 3.27 -20.41
C TYR A 105 -21.65 4.15 -19.24
N THR A 106 -20.81 4.23 -18.21
CA THR A 106 -21.11 4.95 -16.99
C THR A 106 -20.74 6.42 -17.13
N ALA A 107 -21.64 7.33 -16.75
CA ALA A 107 -21.31 8.76 -16.73
C ALA A 107 -20.26 9.06 -15.66
N THR A 108 -19.25 9.84 -16.02
CA THR A 108 -18.19 10.24 -15.09
C THR A 108 -17.69 11.64 -15.47
N ASN A 109 -17.17 12.37 -14.50
CA ASN A 109 -16.64 13.72 -14.72
C ASN A 109 -15.14 13.74 -15.03
N SER A 110 -14.45 12.62 -14.79
CA SER A 110 -12.99 12.55 -14.99
C SER A 110 -12.55 11.09 -15.04
N ARG A 111 -11.28 10.89 -15.33
CA ARG A 111 -10.66 9.56 -15.29
C ARG A 111 -10.75 9.00 -13.87
N ASP A 112 -11.15 7.74 -13.73
CA ASP A 112 -11.23 7.06 -12.44
C ASP A 112 -9.85 6.95 -11.79
N ASP A 113 -9.80 7.26 -10.51
CA ASP A 113 -8.59 7.06 -9.70
C ASP A 113 -8.59 5.63 -9.17
N LEU A 114 -7.74 4.79 -9.74
CA LEU A 114 -7.60 3.39 -9.34
C LEU A 114 -6.97 3.24 -7.96
N GLY A 115 -6.31 4.30 -7.48
CA GLY A 115 -5.71 4.33 -6.15
C GLY A 115 -6.68 4.71 -5.04
N ASP A 116 -7.92 5.01 -5.39
CA ASP A 116 -8.95 5.35 -4.40
C ASP A 116 -9.12 4.20 -3.41
N ARG A 117 -9.21 4.55 -2.15
CA ARG A 117 -9.41 3.59 -1.05
C ARG A 117 -10.73 2.81 -1.15
N MET A 118 -11.63 3.23 -2.02
CA MET A 118 -12.89 2.52 -2.29
C MET A 118 -12.78 1.58 -3.49
N GLY A 119 -11.62 1.53 -4.14
CA GLY A 119 -11.41 0.75 -5.35
C GLY A 119 -12.04 1.38 -6.59
N PRO A 120 -11.80 0.80 -7.77
CA PRO A 120 -12.38 1.31 -9.01
C PRO A 120 -13.90 1.10 -9.09
N ASN A 121 -14.54 1.78 -10.02
CA ASN A 121 -15.94 1.51 -10.37
C ASN A 121 -16.05 0.33 -11.34
N ASN A 122 -17.26 -0.15 -11.54
CA ASN A 122 -17.61 -1.19 -12.51
C ASN A 122 -16.74 -2.45 -12.37
N ILE A 123 -16.50 -2.86 -11.11
CA ILE A 123 -15.73 -4.08 -10.83
C ILE A 123 -16.58 -5.30 -11.21
N VAL A 124 -16.04 -6.13 -12.11
CA VAL A 124 -16.67 -7.39 -12.49
C VAL A 124 -16.60 -8.35 -11.30
N MET A 125 -17.77 -8.79 -10.84
CA MET A 125 -17.89 -9.71 -9.71
C MET A 125 -18.01 -11.17 -10.16
N THR A 126 -19.00 -11.44 -11.01
CA THR A 126 -19.25 -12.81 -11.48
C THR A 126 -20.13 -12.76 -12.75
N TRP A 127 -20.34 -13.90 -13.37
CA TRP A 127 -21.32 -14.09 -14.43
C TRP A 127 -22.62 -14.63 -13.84
N THR A 128 -23.76 -14.37 -14.51
CA THR A 128 -24.99 -15.07 -14.19
C THR A 128 -24.85 -16.56 -14.55
N PRO A 129 -25.56 -17.45 -13.85
CA PRO A 129 -25.41 -18.89 -14.09
C PRO A 129 -25.70 -19.35 -15.51
N ASP A 130 -26.57 -18.64 -16.21
CA ASP A 130 -26.92 -18.92 -17.61
C ASP A 130 -25.87 -18.40 -18.62
N GLY A 131 -24.85 -17.65 -18.15
CA GLY A 131 -23.82 -17.10 -19.00
C GLY A 131 -24.25 -15.95 -19.89
N ASN A 132 -25.42 -15.36 -19.65
CA ASN A 132 -25.93 -14.27 -20.48
C ASN A 132 -25.77 -12.90 -19.84
N GLY A 133 -25.50 -12.84 -18.53
CA GLY A 133 -25.32 -11.59 -17.80
C GLY A 133 -24.00 -11.55 -17.03
N ILE A 134 -23.55 -10.32 -16.79
CA ILE A 134 -22.36 -10.04 -15.98
C ILE A 134 -22.81 -9.21 -14.79
N VAL A 135 -22.48 -9.68 -13.58
CA VAL A 135 -22.74 -8.95 -12.34
C VAL A 135 -21.53 -8.09 -12.04
N TYR A 136 -21.75 -6.79 -11.83
CA TYR A 136 -20.68 -5.86 -11.51
C TYR A 136 -21.12 -4.88 -10.42
N ARG A 137 -20.18 -4.25 -9.76
CA ARG A 137 -20.44 -3.26 -8.70
C ARG A 137 -20.15 -1.85 -9.19
N ASN A 138 -21.07 -0.93 -8.89
CA ASN A 138 -20.90 0.49 -9.19
C ASN A 138 -21.34 1.33 -8.00
N ARG A 139 -20.66 2.46 -7.76
CA ARG A 139 -20.93 3.37 -6.63
C ARG A 139 -21.65 4.65 -7.01
N ILE A 140 -21.98 4.84 -8.27
CA ILE A 140 -22.51 6.14 -8.75
C ILE A 140 -23.83 6.52 -8.05
N SER A 141 -24.67 5.53 -7.75
CA SER A 141 -25.99 5.82 -7.19
C SER A 141 -25.98 6.27 -5.73
N ASP A 142 -24.93 5.96 -4.96
CA ASP A 142 -24.91 6.30 -3.53
C ASP A 142 -23.57 6.85 -3.01
N GLY A 143 -22.55 6.82 -3.84
CA GLY A 143 -21.26 7.43 -3.53
C GLY A 143 -20.34 6.65 -2.58
N PHE A 144 -20.87 5.79 -1.73
CA PHE A 144 -20.06 5.12 -0.71
C PHE A 144 -20.09 3.60 -0.79
N SER A 145 -21.26 3.00 -0.71
CA SER A 145 -21.36 1.55 -0.51
C SER A 145 -21.20 0.76 -1.79
N GLY A 146 -21.79 1.22 -2.85
CA GLY A 146 -21.84 0.48 -4.11
C GLY A 146 -22.94 -0.55 -4.15
N LYS A 147 -23.56 -0.67 -5.34
CA LYS A 147 -24.63 -1.60 -5.61
C LYS A 147 -24.23 -2.59 -6.69
N LEU A 148 -24.83 -3.74 -6.66
CA LEU A 148 -24.66 -4.74 -7.71
C LEU A 148 -25.66 -4.46 -8.85
N TYR A 149 -25.14 -4.56 -10.05
CA TYR A 149 -25.91 -4.43 -11.29
C TYR A 149 -25.67 -5.65 -12.15
N THR A 150 -26.62 -5.99 -12.99
CA THR A 150 -26.47 -7.00 -14.02
C THR A 150 -26.61 -6.33 -15.38
N VAL A 151 -25.70 -6.65 -16.30
CA VAL A 151 -25.76 -6.20 -17.70
C VAL A 151 -25.65 -7.42 -18.61
N ASN A 152 -26.37 -7.40 -19.74
CA ASN A 152 -26.26 -8.47 -20.74
C ASN A 152 -24.85 -8.46 -21.34
N LYS A 153 -24.32 -9.65 -21.64
CA LYS A 153 -22.97 -9.77 -22.22
C LYS A 153 -22.82 -9.08 -23.58
N GLU A 154 -23.92 -8.80 -24.24
CA GLU A 154 -23.96 -8.05 -25.52
C GLU A 154 -24.11 -6.54 -25.27
N GLY A 155 -24.21 -6.10 -24.01
CA GLY A 155 -24.44 -4.69 -23.66
C GLY A 155 -25.90 -4.37 -23.43
N GLY A 156 -26.20 -3.07 -23.33
CA GLY A 156 -27.55 -2.59 -23.09
C GLY A 156 -27.69 -1.95 -21.71
N LEU A 157 -28.92 -1.75 -21.27
CA LEU A 157 -29.18 -1.12 -19.97
C LEU A 157 -28.94 -2.11 -18.84
N SER A 158 -28.28 -1.64 -17.81
CA SER A 158 -28.03 -2.45 -16.61
C SER A 158 -29.23 -2.44 -15.68
N GLU A 159 -29.47 -3.56 -15.02
CA GLU A 159 -30.53 -3.72 -14.03
C GLU A 159 -29.90 -3.84 -12.63
N VAL A 160 -30.52 -3.18 -11.65
CA VAL A 160 -30.05 -3.24 -10.26
C VAL A 160 -30.43 -4.60 -9.66
N VAL A 161 -29.47 -5.30 -9.08
CA VAL A 161 -29.76 -6.44 -8.22
C VAL A 161 -30.49 -5.88 -6.98
N PRO A 162 -31.66 -6.41 -6.58
CA PRO A 162 -32.47 -5.77 -5.53
C PRO A 162 -31.92 -6.00 -4.12
N LEU A 163 -30.69 -5.51 -3.91
CA LEU A 163 -29.98 -5.48 -2.64
C LEU A 163 -29.57 -4.03 -2.35
N PRO A 164 -29.63 -3.59 -1.08
CA PRO A 164 -29.27 -2.20 -0.77
C PRO A 164 -27.82 -1.87 -1.06
N GLU A 165 -26.94 -2.85 -0.90
CA GLU A 165 -25.50 -2.74 -1.17
C GLU A 165 -24.93 -4.12 -1.45
N GLY A 166 -23.78 -4.20 -2.10
CA GLY A 166 -23.17 -5.49 -2.41
C GLY A 166 -21.75 -5.36 -2.95
N GLY A 167 -20.97 -6.39 -2.69
CA GLY A 167 -19.59 -6.52 -3.15
C GLY A 167 -19.36 -7.85 -3.86
N PHE A 168 -18.21 -8.48 -3.60
CA PHE A 168 -17.90 -9.75 -4.24
C PHE A 168 -18.98 -10.79 -3.94
N CYS A 169 -19.31 -11.59 -4.93
CA CYS A 169 -20.45 -12.47 -4.85
C CYS A 169 -20.27 -13.72 -5.71
N SER A 170 -21.08 -14.75 -5.41
CA SER A 170 -21.06 -16.04 -6.11
C SER A 170 -22.43 -16.68 -6.02
N TYR A 171 -22.92 -17.20 -7.15
CA TYR A 171 -24.19 -17.92 -7.19
C TYR A 171 -24.06 -19.33 -6.63
N SER A 172 -25.16 -19.82 -6.03
CA SER A 172 -25.29 -21.24 -5.68
C SER A 172 -25.20 -22.12 -6.94
N SER A 173 -24.86 -23.38 -6.76
CA SER A 173 -24.70 -24.31 -7.89
C SER A 173 -25.97 -24.48 -8.72
N ASP A 174 -27.14 -24.28 -8.12
CA ASP A 174 -28.44 -24.31 -8.86
C ASP A 174 -28.82 -22.93 -9.39
N GLY A 175 -28.03 -21.90 -9.18
CA GLY A 175 -28.24 -20.55 -9.66
C GLY A 175 -29.35 -19.76 -8.95
N LYS A 176 -29.92 -20.30 -7.88
CA LYS A 176 -31.13 -19.71 -7.25
C LYS A 176 -30.82 -18.76 -6.11
N GLN A 177 -29.60 -18.78 -5.57
CA GLN A 177 -29.21 -17.95 -4.45
C GLN A 177 -27.88 -17.28 -4.74
N LEU A 178 -27.60 -16.16 -4.07
CA LEU A 178 -26.38 -15.37 -4.25
C LEU A 178 -25.73 -15.16 -2.89
N ALA A 179 -24.52 -15.71 -2.68
CA ALA A 179 -23.68 -15.36 -1.54
C ALA A 179 -22.94 -14.08 -1.88
N TYR A 180 -22.87 -13.13 -0.92
CA TYR A 180 -22.24 -11.84 -1.17
C TYR A 180 -21.72 -11.22 0.13
N ASN A 181 -20.74 -10.31 0.02
CA ASN A 181 -20.36 -9.42 1.12
C ASN A 181 -20.85 -8.01 0.80
N ARG A 182 -21.15 -7.20 1.83
CA ARG A 182 -21.80 -5.90 1.66
C ARG A 182 -20.80 -4.75 1.55
N VAL A 183 -19.83 -4.71 2.44
CA VAL A 183 -18.98 -3.55 2.66
C VAL A 183 -17.70 -3.67 1.83
N MET A 184 -17.24 -2.56 1.26
CA MET A 184 -16.04 -2.51 0.42
C MET A 184 -14.79 -2.37 1.28
N ARG A 185 -14.40 -3.47 1.93
CA ARG A 185 -13.22 -3.48 2.79
C ARG A 185 -11.97 -3.98 2.10
N GLU A 186 -12.11 -4.72 1.03
CA GLU A 186 -11.01 -5.37 0.32
C GLU A 186 -9.96 -4.41 -0.23
N PHE A 187 -10.32 -3.13 -0.38
CA PHE A 187 -9.40 -2.07 -0.83
C PHE A 187 -8.85 -1.21 0.32
N ARG A 188 -9.27 -1.49 1.56
CA ARG A 188 -8.80 -0.73 2.73
C ARG A 188 -7.46 -1.26 3.22
N THR A 189 -6.68 -0.38 3.81
CA THR A 189 -5.39 -0.73 4.41
C THR A 189 -5.50 -1.11 5.88
N TRP A 190 -6.67 -0.95 6.50
CA TRP A 190 -6.87 -1.29 7.92
C TRP A 190 -6.83 -2.81 8.10
N LYS A 191 -6.08 -3.25 9.10
CA LYS A 191 -6.08 -4.67 9.51
C LYS A 191 -6.68 -4.78 10.90
N TYR A 192 -7.24 -5.93 11.17
CA TYR A 192 -7.77 -6.31 12.50
C TYR A 192 -8.87 -5.38 12.99
N TYR A 193 -9.55 -4.71 12.09
CA TYR A 193 -10.67 -3.84 12.44
C TYR A 193 -11.84 -4.68 12.90
N LYS A 194 -12.41 -4.31 14.06
CA LYS A 194 -13.61 -4.92 14.64
C LYS A 194 -14.63 -3.82 14.87
N GLY A 195 -15.76 -3.91 14.23
CA GLY A 195 -16.80 -2.88 14.33
C GLY A 195 -17.78 -3.00 13.18
N GLY A 196 -18.68 -2.05 13.06
CA GLY A 196 -19.79 -2.09 12.10
C GLY A 196 -19.38 -2.13 10.63
N MET A 197 -18.11 -1.83 10.30
CA MET A 197 -17.60 -1.91 8.94
C MET A 197 -16.85 -3.24 8.67
N ALA A 198 -16.76 -4.14 9.65
CA ALA A 198 -16.31 -5.51 9.38
C ALA A 198 -17.43 -6.24 8.65
N ASP A 199 -17.08 -6.94 7.58
CA ASP A 199 -18.10 -7.56 6.74
C ASP A 199 -18.32 -9.03 7.09
N ASP A 200 -19.51 -9.49 6.82
CA ASP A 200 -19.95 -10.89 6.89
C ASP A 200 -20.32 -11.39 5.51
N ILE A 201 -20.45 -12.71 5.39
CA ILE A 201 -21.03 -13.34 4.21
C ILE A 201 -22.55 -13.45 4.40
N TRP A 202 -23.26 -12.93 3.44
CA TRP A 202 -24.71 -12.93 3.39
C TRP A 202 -25.18 -13.80 2.22
N VAL A 203 -26.32 -14.45 2.36
CA VAL A 203 -26.96 -15.23 1.29
C VAL A 203 -28.31 -14.58 0.97
N TYR A 204 -28.47 -14.18 -0.28
CA TYR A 204 -29.70 -13.62 -0.82
C TYR A 204 -30.47 -14.69 -1.58
N ASN A 205 -31.74 -14.82 -1.26
CA ASN A 205 -32.68 -15.70 -1.99
C ASN A 205 -33.73 -14.81 -2.68
N PRO A 206 -33.63 -14.61 -4.00
CA PRO A 206 -34.58 -13.73 -4.72
C PRO A 206 -36.01 -14.23 -4.74
N GLU A 207 -36.22 -15.55 -4.75
CA GLU A 207 -37.56 -16.12 -4.74
C GLU A 207 -38.31 -15.81 -3.44
N LYS A 208 -37.59 -15.96 -2.31
CA LYS A 208 -38.14 -15.68 -0.97
C LYS A 208 -38.03 -14.22 -0.57
N LYS A 209 -37.28 -13.41 -1.33
CA LYS A 209 -36.95 -12.00 -1.02
C LYS A 209 -36.37 -11.89 0.39
N SER A 210 -35.43 -12.77 0.72
CA SER A 210 -34.84 -12.85 2.05
C SER A 210 -33.32 -12.83 1.97
N VAL A 211 -32.68 -12.30 3.04
CA VAL A 211 -31.24 -12.35 3.22
C VAL A 211 -30.93 -13.02 4.56
N GLU A 212 -29.86 -13.80 4.60
CA GLU A 212 -29.39 -14.49 5.80
C GLU A 212 -27.90 -14.20 5.99
N ASN A 213 -27.50 -13.76 7.18
CA ASN A 213 -26.10 -13.64 7.56
C ASN A 213 -25.60 -15.01 8.00
N ILE A 214 -24.62 -15.58 7.31
CA ILE A 214 -24.17 -16.96 7.59
C ILE A 214 -22.87 -17.00 8.38
N THR A 215 -22.15 -15.90 8.56
CA THR A 215 -20.90 -15.89 9.36
C THR A 215 -21.06 -15.18 10.68
N ASN A 216 -21.65 -14.01 10.74
CA ASN A 216 -22.06 -13.28 11.96
C ASN A 216 -21.02 -13.33 13.08
N ASN A 217 -19.83 -12.71 12.85
CA ASN A 217 -18.76 -12.69 13.83
C ASN A 217 -18.01 -11.35 13.76
N GLU A 218 -17.00 -11.16 14.62
CA GLU A 218 -16.26 -9.89 14.68
C GLU A 218 -15.16 -9.75 13.63
N ALA A 219 -14.87 -10.81 12.87
CA ALA A 219 -13.82 -10.81 11.87
C ALA A 219 -14.32 -10.24 10.54
N GLN A 220 -13.41 -9.93 9.66
CA GLN A 220 -13.68 -9.51 8.30
C GLN A 220 -13.87 -10.78 7.43
N ASP A 221 -15.09 -11.06 6.99
CA ASP A 221 -15.42 -12.20 6.13
C ASP A 221 -15.84 -11.69 4.75
N ILE A 222 -15.05 -11.99 3.69
CA ILE A 222 -15.23 -11.42 2.35
C ILE A 222 -14.95 -12.45 1.25
N PHE A 223 -15.32 -12.14 0.01
CA PHE A 223 -15.05 -12.93 -1.20
C PHE A 223 -15.69 -14.32 -1.16
N PRO A 224 -17.02 -14.42 -1.07
CA PRO A 224 -17.64 -15.74 -1.09
C PRO A 224 -17.51 -16.43 -2.45
N MET A 225 -17.27 -17.74 -2.42
CA MET A 225 -17.20 -18.63 -3.59
C MET A 225 -18.04 -19.87 -3.28
N TRP A 226 -19.17 -20.02 -3.93
CA TRP A 226 -20.11 -21.12 -3.66
C TRP A 226 -19.80 -22.32 -4.54
N ILE A 227 -19.39 -23.44 -3.94
CA ILE A 227 -19.02 -24.68 -4.64
C ILE A 227 -19.79 -25.84 -4.00
N GLY A 228 -20.75 -26.40 -4.73
CA GLY A 228 -21.59 -27.48 -4.19
C GLY A 228 -22.35 -27.05 -2.94
N ASP A 229 -22.15 -27.78 -1.84
CA ASP A 229 -22.76 -27.47 -0.54
C ASP A 229 -21.88 -26.57 0.34
N GLU A 230 -20.77 -26.06 -0.19
CA GLU A 230 -19.78 -25.30 0.58
C GLU A 230 -19.65 -23.87 0.03
N ILE A 231 -19.56 -22.89 0.94
CA ILE A 231 -19.24 -21.49 0.59
C ILE A 231 -17.85 -21.22 1.15
N TYR A 232 -16.86 -21.07 0.27
CA TYR A 232 -15.50 -20.65 0.63
C TYR A 232 -15.48 -19.14 0.72
N PHE A 233 -14.66 -18.61 1.64
CA PHE A 233 -14.52 -17.15 1.79
C PHE A 233 -13.20 -16.83 2.50
N LEU A 234 -12.79 -15.57 2.46
CA LEU A 234 -11.61 -15.09 3.19
C LEU A 234 -12.04 -14.57 4.56
N SER A 235 -11.23 -14.87 5.59
CA SER A 235 -11.45 -14.37 6.95
C SER A 235 -10.13 -14.06 7.64
N ASP A 236 -10.11 -12.95 8.41
CA ASP A 236 -8.95 -12.58 9.23
C ASP A 236 -9.13 -12.95 10.72
N ARG A 237 -10.02 -13.91 11.03
CA ARG A 237 -10.31 -14.32 12.42
C ARG A 237 -9.09 -14.87 13.17
N ASP A 238 -8.06 -15.31 12.42
CA ASP A 238 -6.79 -15.78 12.97
C ASP A 238 -5.65 -14.80 12.65
N TYR A 239 -5.97 -13.53 12.50
CA TYR A 239 -5.08 -12.40 12.19
C TYR A 239 -4.61 -12.33 10.73
N THR A 240 -4.10 -13.43 10.15
CA THR A 240 -3.73 -13.46 8.73
C THR A 240 -4.93 -13.89 7.92
N MET A 241 -5.27 -13.13 6.88
CA MET A 241 -6.40 -13.46 6.00
C MET A 241 -6.15 -14.81 5.33
N ASN A 242 -7.03 -15.77 5.57
CA ASN A 242 -6.94 -17.14 5.06
C ASN A 242 -8.29 -17.57 4.46
N LEU A 243 -8.28 -18.66 3.71
CA LEU A 243 -9.52 -19.30 3.23
C LEU A 243 -10.19 -20.07 4.36
N PHE A 244 -11.47 -19.87 4.51
CA PHE A 244 -12.38 -20.60 5.37
C PHE A 244 -13.50 -21.18 4.51
N VAL A 245 -14.24 -22.13 5.05
CA VAL A 245 -15.36 -22.75 4.35
C VAL A 245 -16.54 -22.92 5.31
N TYR A 246 -17.71 -22.51 4.86
CA TYR A 246 -19.00 -22.71 5.54
C TYR A 246 -19.77 -23.79 4.81
N ASN A 247 -20.22 -24.82 5.52
CA ASN A 247 -21.02 -25.89 4.95
C ASN A 247 -22.52 -25.54 5.12
N THR A 248 -23.24 -25.43 4.02
CA THR A 248 -24.64 -24.96 4.02
C THR A 248 -25.60 -25.96 4.69
N LYS A 249 -25.22 -27.23 4.76
CA LYS A 249 -26.06 -28.26 5.39
C LYS A 249 -25.84 -28.37 6.90
N THR A 250 -24.56 -28.42 7.30
CA THR A 250 -24.21 -28.54 8.72
C THR A 250 -24.18 -27.22 9.47
N LYS A 251 -24.13 -26.10 8.74
CA LYS A 251 -24.01 -24.72 9.28
C LYS A 251 -22.70 -24.51 10.05
N GLN A 252 -21.67 -25.26 9.73
CA GLN A 252 -20.36 -25.15 10.41
C GLN A 252 -19.32 -24.50 9.52
N THR A 253 -18.47 -23.69 10.14
CA THR A 253 -17.34 -23.03 9.50
C THR A 253 -16.03 -23.70 9.94
N SER A 254 -15.13 -23.91 8.98
CA SER A 254 -13.79 -24.43 9.29
C SER A 254 -12.72 -23.72 8.46
N LYS A 255 -11.50 -23.70 8.99
CA LYS A 255 -10.34 -23.10 8.32
C LYS A 255 -9.81 -24.03 7.24
N VAL A 256 -9.39 -23.48 6.10
CA VAL A 256 -8.92 -24.26 4.95
C VAL A 256 -7.41 -24.06 4.72
N THR A 257 -6.90 -22.82 4.81
CA THR A 257 -5.48 -22.55 4.58
C THR A 257 -4.83 -21.98 5.84
N ASN A 258 -3.49 -22.06 5.92
CA ASN A 258 -2.73 -21.65 7.11
C ASN A 258 -1.51 -20.78 6.75
N PHE A 259 -1.71 -19.77 5.90
CA PHE A 259 -0.66 -18.79 5.61
C PHE A 259 -0.47 -17.88 6.83
N THR A 260 0.78 -17.55 7.13
CA THR A 260 1.14 -16.73 8.30
C THR A 260 1.90 -15.46 7.95
N GLU A 261 2.58 -15.43 6.79
CA GLU A 261 3.39 -14.28 6.40
C GLU A 261 2.60 -13.23 5.63
N TYR A 262 1.83 -13.67 4.63
CA TYR A 262 1.04 -12.78 3.77
C TYR A 262 -0.42 -13.19 3.77
N ASP A 263 -1.29 -12.19 3.66
CA ASP A 263 -2.73 -12.40 3.50
C ASP A 263 -3.04 -13.07 2.16
N VAL A 264 -4.01 -13.99 2.16
CA VAL A 264 -4.65 -14.46 0.93
C VAL A 264 -5.52 -13.31 0.41
N LYS A 265 -5.47 -13.05 -0.90
CA LYS A 265 -6.19 -11.93 -1.52
C LYS A 265 -6.88 -12.35 -2.81
N PHE A 266 -7.97 -11.67 -3.10
CA PHE A 266 -8.70 -11.70 -4.38
C PHE A 266 -8.90 -13.10 -4.95
N PRO A 267 -9.50 -14.02 -4.19
CA PRO A 267 -9.76 -15.35 -4.72
C PRO A 267 -10.90 -15.33 -5.74
N SER A 268 -10.91 -16.33 -6.60
CA SER A 268 -12.03 -16.63 -7.48
C SER A 268 -12.12 -18.13 -7.71
N SER A 269 -13.29 -18.61 -8.15
CA SER A 269 -13.49 -20.04 -8.36
C SER A 269 -14.12 -20.33 -9.72
N PHE A 270 -13.87 -21.54 -10.22
CA PHE A 270 -14.52 -22.08 -11.41
C PHE A 270 -14.62 -23.60 -11.22
N GLY A 271 -15.84 -24.12 -11.26
CA GLY A 271 -16.07 -25.52 -10.88
C GLY A 271 -15.54 -25.76 -9.46
N ASN A 272 -14.69 -26.75 -9.32
CA ASN A 272 -14.06 -27.08 -8.03
C ASN A 272 -12.69 -26.43 -7.82
N THR A 273 -12.24 -25.60 -8.75
CA THR A 273 -10.92 -24.97 -8.65
C THR A 273 -11.04 -23.55 -8.08
N ILE A 274 -10.26 -23.25 -7.05
CA ILE A 274 -10.11 -21.92 -6.48
C ILE A 274 -8.70 -21.41 -6.82
N VAL A 275 -8.59 -20.16 -7.28
CA VAL A 275 -7.29 -19.49 -7.46
C VAL A 275 -7.27 -18.22 -6.62
N PHE A 276 -6.07 -17.83 -6.13
CA PHE A 276 -5.93 -16.68 -5.25
C PHE A 276 -4.49 -16.16 -5.24
N GLU A 277 -4.31 -14.96 -4.69
CA GLU A 277 -2.99 -14.33 -4.49
C GLU A 277 -2.47 -14.60 -3.08
N ASN A 278 -1.15 -14.82 -2.96
CA ASN A 278 -0.46 -14.78 -1.67
C ASN A 278 1.00 -14.39 -1.91
N GLY A 279 1.48 -13.35 -1.23
CA GLY A 279 2.87 -12.89 -1.34
C GLY A 279 3.27 -12.40 -2.73
N GLY A 280 2.31 -12.04 -3.57
CA GLY A 280 2.55 -11.61 -4.95
C GLY A 280 2.54 -12.74 -5.97
N TYR A 281 2.33 -13.98 -5.52
CA TYR A 281 2.25 -15.17 -6.36
C TYR A 281 0.80 -15.63 -6.49
N ILE A 282 0.54 -16.44 -7.51
CA ILE A 282 -0.75 -17.08 -7.72
C ILE A 282 -0.69 -18.51 -7.15
N TYR A 283 -1.73 -18.86 -6.44
CA TYR A 283 -1.95 -20.23 -5.93
C TYR A 283 -3.25 -20.77 -6.53
N LYS A 284 -3.30 -22.06 -6.70
CA LYS A 284 -4.52 -22.79 -7.03
C LYS A 284 -4.81 -23.84 -5.96
N MET A 285 -6.09 -24.21 -5.82
CA MET A 285 -6.51 -25.22 -4.86
C MET A 285 -7.76 -25.90 -5.42
N ASP A 286 -7.81 -27.20 -5.32
CA ASP A 286 -9.02 -27.97 -5.60
C ASP A 286 -9.85 -28.05 -4.31
N ALA A 287 -11.15 -27.77 -4.40
CA ALA A 287 -12.04 -27.70 -3.24
C ALA A 287 -12.17 -29.01 -2.50
N ALA A 288 -12.02 -30.16 -3.19
CA ALA A 288 -12.12 -31.47 -2.52
C ALA A 288 -10.85 -31.78 -1.73
N SER A 289 -9.67 -31.51 -2.30
CA SER A 289 -8.40 -31.80 -1.64
C SER A 289 -8.04 -30.75 -0.58
N LYS A 290 -8.49 -29.50 -0.76
CA LYS A 290 -8.23 -28.34 0.11
C LYS A 290 -6.72 -28.07 0.32
N LYS A 291 -5.90 -28.43 -0.68
CA LYS A 291 -4.44 -28.23 -0.62
C LYS A 291 -4.03 -27.13 -1.61
N PRO A 292 -3.53 -26.00 -1.12
CA PRO A 292 -3.06 -24.94 -2.03
C PRO A 292 -1.71 -25.29 -2.63
N GLU A 293 -1.54 -25.00 -3.93
CA GLU A 293 -0.31 -25.20 -4.68
C GLU A 293 0.06 -23.88 -5.37
N LYS A 294 1.32 -23.48 -5.24
CA LYS A 294 1.82 -22.29 -5.96
C LYS A 294 1.90 -22.61 -7.46
N VAL A 295 1.42 -21.69 -8.29
CA VAL A 295 1.53 -21.80 -9.75
C VAL A 295 2.80 -21.05 -10.17
N ASN A 296 3.77 -21.76 -10.70
CA ASN A 296 5.03 -21.16 -11.14
C ASN A 296 4.81 -20.49 -12.51
N VAL A 297 4.90 -19.18 -12.54
CA VAL A 297 4.65 -18.37 -13.74
C VAL A 297 5.93 -17.63 -14.11
N THR A 298 6.27 -17.65 -15.40
CA THR A 298 7.33 -16.81 -15.96
C THR A 298 6.71 -15.86 -16.99
N LEU A 299 7.35 -14.72 -17.20
CA LEU A 299 6.88 -13.70 -18.14
C LEU A 299 7.97 -13.39 -19.16
N ALA A 300 7.66 -13.54 -20.44
CA ALA A 300 8.49 -13.04 -21.52
C ALA A 300 8.03 -11.59 -21.81
N SER A 301 8.70 -10.64 -21.19
CA SER A 301 8.34 -9.23 -21.30
C SER A 301 9.60 -8.39 -21.52
N ASP A 302 9.48 -7.34 -22.31
CA ASP A 302 10.55 -6.35 -22.45
C ASP A 302 10.61 -5.38 -21.27
N ASN A 303 9.76 -5.58 -20.26
CA ASN A 303 9.73 -4.83 -19.00
C ASN A 303 9.70 -3.31 -19.23
N VAL A 304 8.80 -2.86 -20.09
CA VAL A 304 8.69 -1.43 -20.47
C VAL A 304 8.64 -0.53 -19.23
N TYR A 305 7.87 -0.93 -18.21
CA TYR A 305 7.69 -0.12 -17.00
C TYR A 305 8.89 -0.18 -16.04
N ALA A 306 9.82 -1.12 -16.25
CA ALA A 306 11.06 -1.22 -15.45
C ALA A 306 12.27 -0.56 -16.15
N ARG A 307 12.10 -0.10 -17.37
CA ARG A 307 13.19 0.56 -18.11
C ARG A 307 13.49 1.93 -17.52
N SER A 308 14.77 2.26 -17.49
CA SER A 308 15.21 3.59 -17.04
C SER A 308 14.69 4.65 -17.99
N GLU A 309 14.16 5.73 -17.45
CA GLU A 309 13.69 6.87 -18.23
C GLU A 309 14.05 8.19 -17.54
N ILE A 310 14.16 9.24 -18.30
CA ILE A 310 14.41 10.58 -17.76
C ILE A 310 13.05 11.25 -17.51
N LYS A 311 12.81 11.63 -16.27
CA LYS A 311 11.58 12.32 -15.87
C LYS A 311 11.88 13.67 -15.25
N ASP A 312 10.97 14.61 -15.41
CA ASP A 312 11.02 15.89 -14.69
C ASP A 312 10.75 15.62 -13.21
N GLY A 313 11.78 15.74 -12.39
CA GLY A 313 11.70 15.51 -10.94
C GLY A 313 11.04 16.63 -10.16
N SER A 314 10.84 17.81 -10.75
CA SER A 314 10.35 18.99 -10.01
C SER A 314 8.99 18.78 -9.36
N LYS A 315 8.14 17.97 -10.00
CA LYS A 315 6.79 17.66 -9.49
C LYS A 315 6.77 16.66 -8.33
N TYR A 316 7.92 16.07 -8.02
CA TYR A 316 8.03 14.98 -7.03
C TYR A 316 8.92 15.37 -5.85
N ILE A 317 9.24 16.65 -5.69
CA ILE A 317 10.06 17.12 -4.56
C ILE A 317 9.23 17.00 -3.28
N THR A 318 9.77 16.27 -2.30
CA THR A 318 9.11 16.04 -1.00
C THR A 318 9.78 16.79 0.15
N SER A 319 11.06 17.10 0.04
CA SER A 319 11.76 17.88 1.05
C SER A 319 12.89 18.69 0.41
N ALA A 320 13.26 19.76 1.10
CA ALA A 320 14.37 20.63 0.68
C ALA A 320 15.07 21.22 1.89
N SER A 321 16.41 21.33 1.81
CA SER A 321 17.24 21.91 2.86
C SER A 321 18.37 22.72 2.22
N LEU A 322 18.46 24.00 2.61
CA LEU A 322 19.48 24.91 2.10
C LEU A 322 20.80 24.67 2.83
N SER A 323 21.92 24.71 2.10
CA SER A 323 23.23 24.62 2.71
C SER A 323 23.48 25.83 3.61
N PRO A 324 24.33 25.73 4.64
CA PRO A 324 24.52 26.85 5.59
C PRO A 324 24.98 28.16 4.95
N LYS A 325 25.69 28.09 3.82
CA LYS A 325 26.13 29.28 3.08
C LYS A 325 25.13 29.76 2.02
N GLY A 326 24.04 29.00 1.81
CA GLY A 326 23.05 29.34 0.79
C GLY A 326 23.48 29.10 -0.64
N GLU A 327 24.59 28.40 -0.86
CA GLU A 327 25.15 28.17 -2.20
C GLU A 327 24.50 26.98 -2.90
N ARG A 328 24.03 26.03 -2.15
CA ARG A 328 23.42 24.79 -2.66
C ARG A 328 22.18 24.44 -1.85
N MET A 329 21.33 23.61 -2.46
CA MET A 329 20.13 23.07 -1.82
C MET A 329 20.13 21.54 -2.02
N VAL A 330 19.86 20.78 -0.97
CA VAL A 330 19.58 19.36 -1.11
C VAL A 330 18.08 19.18 -1.17
N VAL A 331 17.61 18.38 -2.15
CA VAL A 331 16.18 18.03 -2.29
C VAL A 331 16.04 16.52 -2.40
N THR A 332 14.92 16.00 -1.92
CA THR A 332 14.53 14.61 -2.20
C THR A 332 13.40 14.59 -3.22
N ALA A 333 13.53 13.74 -4.21
CA ALA A 333 12.52 13.58 -5.26
C ALA A 333 12.55 12.13 -5.75
N ARG A 334 11.37 11.48 -5.76
CA ARG A 334 11.19 10.11 -6.23
C ARG A 334 12.13 9.10 -5.53
N GLY A 335 12.42 9.34 -4.25
CA GLY A 335 13.27 8.42 -3.49
C GLY A 335 14.76 8.60 -3.70
N GLU A 336 15.19 9.67 -4.37
CA GLU A 336 16.61 9.99 -4.57
C GLU A 336 16.92 11.35 -3.97
N VAL A 337 18.19 11.55 -3.62
CA VAL A 337 18.68 12.81 -3.04
C VAL A 337 19.52 13.56 -4.08
N PHE A 338 19.11 14.80 -4.36
CA PHE A 338 19.79 15.66 -5.33
C PHE A 338 20.39 16.87 -4.62
N ASN A 339 21.65 17.16 -4.94
CA ASN A 339 22.36 18.35 -4.49
C ASN A 339 22.39 19.36 -5.65
N ILE A 340 21.64 20.45 -5.51
CA ILE A 340 21.32 21.41 -6.58
C ILE A 340 22.02 22.75 -6.26
N PRO A 341 22.72 23.36 -7.20
CA PRO A 341 23.24 24.71 -6.98
C PRO A 341 22.11 25.74 -7.01
N VAL A 342 22.19 26.77 -6.14
CA VAL A 342 21.19 27.83 -6.08
C VAL A 342 21.29 28.74 -7.30
N ASP A 343 22.50 28.98 -7.81
CA ASP A 343 22.72 29.81 -8.99
C ASP A 343 23.31 28.95 -10.13
N LYS A 344 24.62 28.92 -10.28
CA LYS A 344 25.28 28.23 -11.38
C LYS A 344 25.96 26.95 -10.90
N GLY A 345 25.94 25.93 -11.73
CA GLY A 345 26.59 24.66 -11.41
C GLY A 345 25.83 23.46 -11.90
N VAL A 346 26.26 22.28 -11.49
CA VAL A 346 25.69 21.01 -11.91
C VAL A 346 24.90 20.42 -10.76
N THR A 347 23.67 19.97 -11.08
CA THR A 347 22.88 19.15 -10.16
C THR A 347 23.50 17.75 -10.08
N LYS A 348 23.72 17.29 -8.87
CA LYS A 348 24.25 15.94 -8.62
C LYS A 348 23.18 15.08 -7.96
N ASN A 349 22.91 13.90 -8.51
CA ASN A 349 22.20 12.86 -7.78
C ASN A 349 23.25 12.18 -6.90
N ILE A 350 23.12 12.28 -5.58
CA ILE A 350 24.15 11.80 -4.67
C ILE A 350 23.90 10.39 -4.17
N THR A 351 22.67 9.87 -4.26
CA THR A 351 22.37 8.52 -3.77
C THR A 351 22.45 7.46 -4.87
N ARG A 352 21.73 7.64 -5.98
CA ARG A 352 21.74 6.70 -7.11
C ARG A 352 21.38 5.28 -6.70
N THR A 353 20.32 5.14 -5.92
CA THR A 353 19.89 3.87 -5.30
C THR A 353 18.51 3.47 -5.78
N PRO A 354 18.36 3.00 -7.04
CA PRO A 354 17.02 2.77 -7.61
C PRO A 354 16.16 1.72 -6.88
N GLY A 355 16.78 0.92 -6.01
CA GLY A 355 16.06 -0.07 -5.20
C GLY A 355 15.69 0.40 -3.80
N ALA A 356 16.00 1.65 -3.45
CA ALA A 356 15.75 2.21 -2.13
C ALA A 356 14.95 3.50 -2.24
N HIS A 357 14.41 3.96 -1.13
CA HIS A 357 13.64 5.21 -1.06
C HIS A 357 14.26 6.13 -0.01
N GLU A 358 14.93 7.19 -0.49
CA GLU A 358 15.52 8.22 0.35
C GLU A 358 14.55 9.38 0.53
N ARG A 359 14.57 9.95 1.75
CA ARG A 359 13.69 11.09 2.06
C ARG A 359 14.28 11.98 3.15
N ASP A 360 13.71 13.18 3.25
CA ASP A 360 14.02 14.15 4.31
C ASP A 360 15.50 14.52 4.42
N ALA A 361 16.16 14.65 3.27
CA ALA A 361 17.59 14.98 3.25
C ALA A 361 17.83 16.39 3.83
N GLN A 362 18.84 16.52 4.72
CA GLN A 362 19.19 17.78 5.38
C GLN A 362 20.71 17.96 5.42
N TRP A 363 21.14 19.19 5.20
CA TRP A 363 22.52 19.60 5.42
C TRP A 363 22.82 19.59 6.92
N SER A 364 24.02 19.15 7.26
CA SER A 364 24.57 19.41 8.61
C SER A 364 24.83 20.91 8.76
N PRO A 365 24.66 21.48 9.95
CA PRO A 365 24.91 22.93 10.16
C PRO A 365 26.31 23.38 9.81
N ASP A 366 27.32 22.50 9.86
CA ASP A 366 28.70 22.84 9.46
C ASP A 366 28.91 22.74 7.93
N GLY A 367 27.94 22.27 7.19
CA GLY A 367 27.97 22.17 5.72
C GLY A 367 28.83 21.05 5.14
N LYS A 368 29.32 20.14 5.99
CA LYS A 368 30.22 19.06 5.52
C LYS A 368 29.46 17.82 5.05
N HIS A 369 28.28 17.59 5.61
CA HIS A 369 27.56 16.34 5.38
C HIS A 369 26.10 16.59 5.03
N ILE A 370 25.51 15.59 4.41
CA ILE A 370 24.06 15.50 4.18
C ILE A 370 23.60 14.22 4.88
N ALA A 371 22.62 14.35 5.77
CA ALA A 371 21.94 13.19 6.36
C ALA A 371 20.59 12.99 5.69
N TYR A 372 20.17 11.74 5.62
CA TYR A 372 18.86 11.38 5.03
C TYR A 372 18.40 10.05 5.62
N ILE A 373 17.10 9.77 5.43
CA ILE A 373 16.49 8.50 5.81
C ILE A 373 16.41 7.64 4.54
N SER A 374 16.79 6.36 4.64
CA SER A 374 16.69 5.40 3.53
C SER A 374 16.20 4.06 4.04
N ASP A 375 15.44 3.34 3.20
CA ASP A 375 14.99 1.97 3.48
C ASP A 375 15.84 0.91 2.76
N ALA A 376 17.07 1.27 2.36
CA ALA A 376 17.97 0.38 1.60
C ALA A 376 18.25 -0.97 2.29
N THR A 377 18.08 -1.05 3.61
CA THR A 377 18.31 -2.28 4.38
C THR A 377 16.99 -3.00 4.76
N GLY A 378 15.87 -2.57 4.20
CA GLY A 378 14.57 -3.18 4.43
C GLY A 378 13.70 -2.47 5.46
N GLU A 379 14.31 -1.72 6.39
CA GLU A 379 13.60 -0.82 7.30
C GLU A 379 14.31 0.54 7.26
N THR A 380 13.61 1.58 7.68
CA THR A 380 14.16 2.94 7.61
C THR A 380 15.33 3.14 8.58
N GLU A 381 16.42 3.65 8.05
CA GLU A 381 17.63 3.94 8.81
C GLU A 381 18.15 5.33 8.44
N LEU A 382 18.96 5.93 9.31
CA LEU A 382 19.64 7.20 9.05
C LEU A 382 20.97 6.93 8.37
N TYR A 383 21.23 7.70 7.32
CA TYR A 383 22.50 7.66 6.57
C TYR A 383 23.15 9.03 6.56
N LEU A 384 24.46 9.03 6.44
CA LEU A 384 25.29 10.22 6.35
C LEU A 384 26.18 10.12 5.12
N GLN A 385 26.26 11.19 4.34
CA GLN A 385 27.09 11.23 3.15
C GLN A 385 27.84 12.56 3.11
N ASP A 386 29.07 12.55 2.60
CA ASP A 386 29.85 13.78 2.38
C ASP A 386 29.06 14.67 1.38
N SER A 387 29.08 15.97 1.61
CA SER A 387 28.33 16.92 0.79
C SER A 387 28.80 16.95 -0.68
N GLU A 388 30.04 16.51 -0.95
CA GLU A 388 30.56 16.41 -2.30
C GLU A 388 30.24 15.07 -2.97
N GLY A 389 29.69 14.11 -2.23
CA GLY A 389 29.35 12.77 -2.70
C GLY A 389 30.27 11.71 -2.14
N GLY A 390 30.14 10.49 -2.60
CA GLY A 390 30.92 9.34 -2.12
C GLY A 390 30.02 8.30 -1.47
N GLU A 391 30.64 7.30 -0.85
CA GLU A 391 29.88 6.21 -0.25
C GLU A 391 29.17 6.67 1.03
N PRO A 392 27.89 6.36 1.19
CA PRO A 392 27.18 6.74 2.40
C PRO A 392 27.58 5.90 3.61
N THR A 393 27.52 6.50 4.78
CA THR A 393 27.74 5.83 6.06
C THR A 393 26.39 5.62 6.74
N GLN A 394 26.03 4.37 7.02
CA GLN A 394 24.84 4.05 7.79
C GLN A 394 25.07 4.43 9.26
N LEU A 395 24.21 5.29 9.82
CA LEU A 395 24.32 5.77 11.20
C LEU A 395 23.55 4.90 12.19
N THR A 396 22.37 4.41 11.80
CA THR A 396 21.55 3.52 12.64
C THR A 396 21.45 2.14 12.01
N LYS A 397 21.21 1.10 12.81
CA LYS A 397 21.11 -0.28 12.33
C LYS A 397 20.04 -1.03 13.12
N ASN A 398 19.39 -1.96 12.41
CA ASN A 398 18.38 -2.85 13.00
C ASN A 398 17.22 -2.07 13.62
N ASN A 399 16.83 -0.97 12.99
CA ASN A 399 15.69 -0.21 13.45
C ASN A 399 14.44 -1.10 13.37
N ASP A 400 13.61 -1.01 14.38
CA ASP A 400 12.44 -1.90 14.50
C ASP A 400 11.14 -1.21 14.14
N THR A 401 11.23 -0.03 13.50
CA THR A 401 10.06 0.73 13.05
C THR A 401 10.49 1.94 12.20
N TYR A 402 9.53 2.49 11.49
CA TYR A 402 9.68 3.63 10.58
C TYR A 402 10.12 4.90 11.32
N ILE A 403 11.22 5.52 10.86
CA ILE A 403 11.67 6.85 11.32
C ILE A 403 10.75 7.90 10.69
N ARG A 404 10.19 8.82 11.49
CA ARG A 404 9.30 9.86 10.98
C ARG A 404 10.07 11.07 10.46
N THR A 405 10.79 11.72 11.34
CA THR A 405 11.57 12.92 11.01
C THR A 405 12.84 12.96 11.86
N PHE A 406 13.80 13.79 11.45
CA PHE A 406 15.00 14.01 12.24
C PHE A 406 15.43 15.48 12.20
N GLN A 407 16.30 15.88 13.15
CA GLN A 407 16.86 17.22 13.26
C GLN A 407 18.31 17.14 13.71
N TRP A 408 19.16 17.95 13.11
CA TRP A 408 20.55 18.10 13.53
C TRP A 408 20.67 18.97 14.77
N SER A 409 21.66 18.68 15.63
CA SER A 409 22.11 19.63 16.65
C SER A 409 22.87 20.78 15.98
N PRO A 410 22.81 21.99 16.53
CA PRO A 410 23.54 23.15 15.95
C PRO A 410 25.04 22.91 15.75
N ASP A 411 25.68 22.11 16.57
CA ASP A 411 27.11 21.79 16.45
C ASP A 411 27.42 20.63 15.50
N SER A 412 26.41 20.09 14.80
CA SER A 412 26.55 18.96 13.87
C SER A 412 27.00 17.63 14.49
N LYS A 413 26.98 17.51 15.82
CA LYS A 413 27.47 16.28 16.47
C LYS A 413 26.38 15.27 16.80
N LYS A 414 25.14 15.72 16.84
CA LYS A 414 24.02 14.83 17.21
C LYS A 414 22.88 14.98 16.21
N ILE A 415 22.07 13.93 16.15
CA ILE A 415 20.79 13.94 15.43
C ILE A 415 19.72 13.46 16.43
N VAL A 416 18.61 14.18 16.54
CA VAL A 416 17.42 13.71 17.24
C VAL A 416 16.41 13.27 16.19
N TYR A 417 15.74 12.12 16.42
CA TYR A 417 14.70 11.65 15.51
C TYR A 417 13.51 11.05 16.26
N THR A 418 12.35 11.06 15.60
CA THR A 418 11.14 10.42 16.11
C THR A 418 10.75 9.25 15.23
N ASP A 419 10.00 8.29 15.79
CA ASP A 419 9.61 7.08 15.07
C ASP A 419 8.14 6.69 15.32
N ARG A 420 7.69 5.65 14.64
CA ARG A 420 6.28 5.19 14.72
C ARG A 420 5.92 4.52 16.05
N LYS A 421 6.91 4.18 16.88
CA LYS A 421 6.67 3.73 18.26
C LYS A 421 6.61 4.90 19.23
N ASN A 422 6.54 6.12 18.71
CA ASN A 422 6.43 7.38 19.47
C ASN A 422 7.64 7.60 20.39
N ARG A 423 8.82 7.13 19.98
CA ARG A 423 10.07 7.38 20.71
C ARG A 423 10.72 8.65 20.18
N ILE A 424 11.40 9.34 21.07
CA ILE A 424 12.38 10.37 20.72
C ILE A 424 13.75 9.74 20.96
N ASN A 425 14.55 9.67 19.91
CA ASN A 425 15.84 9.00 19.92
C ASN A 425 16.92 10.03 19.65
N LEU A 426 17.97 10.03 20.45
CA LEU A 426 19.13 10.91 20.33
C LEU A 426 20.34 10.07 19.89
N LEU A 427 20.94 10.43 18.76
CA LEU A 427 22.04 9.73 18.12
C LEU A 427 23.28 10.60 18.15
N ASP A 428 24.40 10.10 18.63
CA ASP A 428 25.72 10.72 18.50
C ASP A 428 26.29 10.29 17.14
N VAL A 429 26.61 11.25 16.28
CA VAL A 429 27.03 10.98 14.91
C VAL A 429 28.43 10.33 14.85
N SER A 430 29.31 10.69 15.79
CA SER A 430 30.70 10.25 15.75
C SER A 430 30.89 8.78 16.13
N ASN A 431 30.18 8.34 17.17
CA ASN A 431 30.33 6.98 17.71
C ASN A 431 29.07 6.12 17.45
N LYS A 432 28.05 6.70 16.85
CA LYS A 432 26.78 6.04 16.51
C LYS A 432 26.01 5.53 17.73
N GLN A 433 26.28 6.11 18.91
CA GLN A 433 25.57 5.74 20.14
C GLN A 433 24.15 6.30 20.10
N LEU A 434 23.18 5.41 20.29
CA LEU A 434 21.76 5.74 20.26
C LEU A 434 21.18 5.67 21.68
N THR A 435 20.41 6.69 22.06
CA THR A 435 19.70 6.75 23.35
C THR A 435 18.26 7.14 23.13
N THR A 436 17.31 6.31 23.55
CA THR A 436 15.90 6.70 23.58
C THR A 436 15.68 7.59 24.79
N ILE A 437 15.30 8.83 24.57
CA ILE A 437 15.14 9.82 25.64
C ILE A 437 13.70 9.93 26.15
N SER A 438 12.74 9.55 25.33
CA SER A 438 11.33 9.58 25.72
C SER A 438 10.53 8.63 24.84
N GLN A 439 9.47 8.06 25.40
CA GLN A 439 8.51 7.26 24.66
C GLN A 439 7.11 7.50 25.20
N SER A 440 6.14 7.66 24.32
CA SER A 440 4.75 7.89 24.70
C SER A 440 3.87 6.74 24.20
N LEU A 441 2.92 6.33 25.04
CA LEU A 441 1.87 5.37 24.64
C LEU A 441 0.66 6.10 24.04
N LEU A 442 0.57 7.43 24.19
CA LEU A 442 -0.62 8.20 23.81
C LEU A 442 -0.52 8.86 22.45
N GLY A 443 0.70 9.15 22.00
CA GLY A 443 0.89 9.79 20.69
C GLY A 443 2.32 10.24 20.47
N GLU A 444 2.59 10.67 19.23
CA GLU A 444 3.94 11.08 18.83
C GLU A 444 4.36 12.40 19.48
N ALA A 445 5.64 12.55 19.70
CA ALA A 445 6.23 13.84 20.03
C ALA A 445 6.41 14.66 18.75
N ARG A 446 6.10 15.95 18.84
CA ARG A 446 6.15 16.87 17.70
C ARG A 446 7.05 18.06 17.98
N ASN A 447 7.54 18.67 16.91
CA ASN A 447 8.35 19.89 16.97
C ASN A 447 9.58 19.73 17.88
N VAL A 448 10.25 18.58 17.71
CA VAL A 448 11.47 18.31 18.48
C VAL A 448 12.59 19.21 17.94
N SER A 449 13.25 19.98 18.81
CA SER A 449 14.36 20.83 18.38
C SER A 449 15.39 21.02 19.51
N PHE A 450 16.61 21.31 19.10
CA PHE A 450 17.72 21.59 20.03
C PHE A 450 17.72 23.05 20.47
N SER A 451 18.24 23.29 21.66
CA SER A 451 18.63 24.65 22.07
C SER A 451 19.89 25.09 21.31
N PRO A 452 20.11 26.41 21.15
CA PRO A 452 21.31 26.89 20.44
C PRO A 452 22.63 26.45 21.05
N ASP A 453 22.68 26.18 22.35
CA ASP A 453 23.88 25.72 23.07
C ASP A 453 24.07 24.21 23.06
N ASN A 454 23.16 23.45 22.41
CA ASN A 454 23.17 21.99 22.29
C ASN A 454 22.93 21.24 23.61
N ASN A 455 22.50 21.92 24.68
CA ASN A 455 22.35 21.30 26.00
C ASN A 455 20.95 20.76 26.25
N TRP A 456 19.95 21.28 25.52
CA TRP A 456 18.55 20.95 25.74
C TRP A 456 17.87 20.56 24.45
N LEU A 457 16.81 19.74 24.60
CA LEU A 457 15.80 19.53 23.56
C LEU A 457 14.47 20.06 24.05
N THR A 458 13.64 20.54 23.14
CA THR A 458 12.24 20.86 23.44
C THR A 458 11.34 20.10 22.46
N TYR A 459 10.14 19.80 22.91
CA TYR A 459 9.11 19.12 22.09
C TYR A 459 7.73 19.26 22.74
N SER A 460 6.69 18.97 21.97
CA SER A 460 5.35 18.79 22.51
C SER A 460 4.93 17.33 22.41
N ARG A 461 4.13 16.87 23.37
CA ARG A 461 3.64 15.49 23.44
C ARG A 461 2.26 15.45 24.08
N VAL A 462 1.39 14.59 23.55
CA VAL A 462 0.02 14.42 24.05
C VAL A 462 0.05 13.79 25.44
N SER A 463 -0.76 14.32 26.34
CA SER A 463 -0.91 13.82 27.70
C SER A 463 -2.21 12.99 27.84
N ASP A 464 -2.46 12.49 29.04
CA ASP A 464 -3.58 11.60 29.35
C ASP A 464 -4.98 12.23 29.18
N ASN A 465 -5.06 13.56 29.12
CA ASN A 465 -6.32 14.27 28.82
C ASN A 465 -6.45 14.68 27.34
N ASN A 466 -5.60 14.15 26.49
CA ASN A 466 -5.52 14.43 25.06
C ASN A 466 -5.03 15.82 24.69
N PHE A 467 -4.57 16.63 25.66
CA PHE A 467 -3.94 17.92 25.35
C PHE A 467 -2.43 17.74 25.20
N SER A 468 -1.86 18.48 24.26
CA SER A 468 -0.40 18.52 24.09
C SER A 468 0.22 19.41 25.17
N ILE A 469 1.34 18.95 25.72
CA ILE A 469 2.13 19.64 26.74
C ILE A 469 3.54 19.86 26.15
N VAL A 470 4.12 21.01 26.45
CA VAL A 470 5.48 21.35 26.09
C VAL A 470 6.43 20.80 27.17
N TYR A 471 7.49 20.16 26.69
CA TYR A 471 8.56 19.60 27.54
C TYR A 471 9.91 20.19 27.13
N VAL A 472 10.85 20.22 28.09
CA VAL A 472 12.27 20.35 27.81
C VAL A 472 13.00 19.14 28.39
N TYR A 473 14.07 18.73 27.72
CA TYR A 473 14.91 17.61 28.15
C TYR A 473 16.34 18.06 28.29
N ASP A 474 16.92 17.88 29.50
CA ASP A 474 18.34 18.13 29.79
C ASP A 474 19.16 16.96 29.25
N ILE A 475 19.97 17.21 28.23
CA ILE A 475 20.76 16.16 27.57
C ILE A 475 21.83 15.59 28.51
N ALA A 476 22.49 16.45 29.26
CA ALA A 476 23.54 16.04 30.19
C ALA A 476 22.98 15.36 31.43
N GLY A 477 21.93 15.93 32.00
CA GLY A 477 21.26 15.38 33.20
C GLY A 477 20.33 14.21 32.90
N LYS A 478 20.05 13.95 31.61
CA LYS A 478 19.14 12.88 31.16
C LYS A 478 17.77 12.96 31.84
N LYS A 479 17.21 14.17 31.89
CA LYS A 479 15.97 14.40 32.63
C LYS A 479 15.01 15.28 31.84
N GLU A 480 13.74 14.85 31.84
CA GLU A 480 12.63 15.55 31.20
C GLU A 480 11.90 16.43 32.21
N TYR A 481 11.49 17.62 31.80
CA TYR A 481 10.70 18.54 32.62
C TYR A 481 9.52 19.04 31.79
N PRO A 482 8.29 18.98 32.34
CA PRO A 482 7.15 19.65 31.71
C PRO A 482 7.28 21.16 31.91
N VAL A 483 7.05 21.93 30.83
CA VAL A 483 7.09 23.39 30.86
C VAL A 483 5.68 23.95 31.07
N THR A 484 4.68 23.29 30.46
CA THR A 484 3.29 23.71 30.58
C THR A 484 2.48 22.70 31.39
N ASP A 485 1.39 23.16 31.96
CA ASP A 485 0.44 22.30 32.68
C ASP A 485 -0.52 21.62 31.71
N LYS A 486 -1.44 20.83 32.26
CA LYS A 486 -2.42 20.08 31.46
C LYS A 486 -3.74 20.84 31.27
N TRP A 487 -3.83 22.11 31.68
CA TRP A 487 -5.08 22.85 31.59
C TRP A 487 -5.35 23.36 30.17
N TYR A 488 -4.28 23.65 29.41
CA TYR A 488 -4.40 24.23 28.07
C TYR A 488 -3.52 23.47 27.11
N GLU A 489 -4.05 23.20 25.92
CA GLU A 489 -3.25 22.60 24.86
C GLU A 489 -2.10 23.55 24.48
N SER A 490 -0.86 23.03 24.51
CA SER A 490 0.35 23.81 24.22
C SER A 490 1.26 23.02 23.29
N TYR A 491 1.77 23.66 22.24
CA TYR A 491 2.54 22.98 21.21
C TYR A 491 3.49 23.93 20.46
N SER A 492 4.23 23.38 19.51
CA SER A 492 5.20 24.07 18.65
C SER A 492 6.24 24.86 19.44
N PRO A 493 6.91 24.24 20.45
CA PRO A 493 7.95 24.95 21.18
C PRO A 493 9.20 25.16 20.32
N VAL A 494 9.86 26.31 20.50
CA VAL A 494 11.13 26.63 19.85
C VAL A 494 11.93 27.54 20.78
N PHE A 495 13.24 27.27 20.86
CA PHE A 495 14.15 28.17 21.61
C PHE A 495 14.42 29.43 20.79
N SER A 496 14.53 30.58 21.47
CA SER A 496 15.02 31.80 20.82
C SER A 496 16.49 31.60 20.41
N THR A 497 16.93 32.35 19.42
CA THR A 497 18.29 32.21 18.88
C THR A 497 19.39 32.52 19.90
N ASP A 498 19.07 33.37 20.91
CA ASP A 498 20.01 33.67 22.00
C ASP A 498 19.90 32.67 23.18
N GLY A 499 19.01 31.68 23.08
CA GLY A 499 18.84 30.65 24.09
C GLY A 499 18.13 31.07 25.38
N LYS A 500 17.68 32.34 25.47
CA LYS A 500 17.11 32.86 26.71
C LYS A 500 15.63 32.55 26.90
N TYR A 501 14.92 32.26 25.81
CA TYR A 501 13.47 32.08 25.86
C TYR A 501 13.08 30.80 25.16
N LEU A 502 12.04 30.18 25.69
CA LEU A 502 11.30 29.12 25.00
C LEU A 502 9.94 29.72 24.57
N VAL A 503 9.68 29.74 23.30
CA VAL A 503 8.45 30.28 22.71
C VAL A 503 7.57 29.10 22.26
N PHE A 504 6.30 29.15 22.59
CA PHE A 504 5.35 28.08 22.20
C PHE A 504 3.96 28.65 22.00
N THR A 505 3.12 27.91 21.32
CA THR A 505 1.71 28.25 21.10
C THR A 505 0.87 27.57 22.17
N SER A 506 -0.12 28.31 22.74
CA SER A 506 -1.01 27.74 23.75
C SER A 506 -2.44 28.25 23.54
N ALA A 507 -3.42 27.36 23.66
CA ALA A 507 -4.84 27.66 23.47
C ALA A 507 -5.44 28.19 24.79
N ARG A 508 -5.05 29.41 25.19
CA ARG A 508 -5.46 29.99 26.48
C ARG A 508 -6.63 30.95 26.38
N ASP A 509 -7.03 31.36 25.17
CA ASP A 509 -8.16 32.22 24.92
C ASP A 509 -9.28 31.42 24.26
N PHE A 510 -10.49 31.58 24.79
CA PHE A 510 -11.68 31.04 24.15
C PHE A 510 -12.21 32.10 23.15
N ASN A 511 -11.89 31.87 21.89
CA ASN A 511 -12.36 32.70 20.78
C ASN A 511 -12.86 31.76 19.67
N PRO A 512 -14.06 31.25 19.86
CA PRO A 512 -14.55 30.19 18.98
C PRO A 512 -14.72 30.67 17.53
N THR A 513 -14.18 29.91 16.61
CA THR A 513 -14.35 30.09 15.18
C THR A 513 -14.86 28.80 14.58
N TYR A 514 -15.41 28.87 13.37
CA TYR A 514 -15.85 27.67 12.67
C TYR A 514 -14.65 26.73 12.50
N SER A 515 -14.82 25.48 12.89
CA SER A 515 -13.73 24.52 12.86
C SER A 515 -14.22 23.14 12.40
N GLN A 516 -13.27 22.27 12.11
CA GLN A 516 -13.56 20.89 11.73
C GLN A 516 -14.26 20.10 12.84
N THR A 517 -14.10 20.52 14.08
CA THR A 517 -14.73 19.86 15.23
C THR A 517 -16.20 20.22 15.42
N GLU A 518 -16.69 21.22 14.73
CA GLU A 518 -18.09 21.64 14.84
C GLU A 518 -19.08 20.61 14.35
N TRP A 519 -18.63 19.67 13.57
CA TRP A 519 -19.45 18.53 13.15
C TRP A 519 -20.10 17.81 14.35
N ASN A 520 -19.43 17.87 15.49
CA ASN A 520 -19.91 17.23 16.72
C ASN A 520 -20.41 18.24 17.76
N HIS A 521 -20.73 19.46 17.32
CA HIS A 521 -21.24 20.54 18.18
C HIS A 521 -20.23 20.96 19.25
N VAL A 522 -18.94 20.84 18.99
CA VAL A 522 -17.86 21.25 19.88
C VAL A 522 -17.12 22.42 19.24
N TYR A 523 -16.81 23.45 20.04
CA TYR A 523 -16.12 24.65 19.57
C TYR A 523 -14.64 24.56 19.81
N UNK A 524 -13.84 24.91 18.98
CA UNK A 524 -12.50 24.82 19.12
C UNK A 524 -11.99 26.16 19.25
N UNK A 525 -11.74 26.41 19.95
CA UNK A 525 -11.36 27.58 20.10
C UNK A 525 -10.06 27.62 19.82
N UNK A 526 -9.91 27.97 19.33
CA UNK A 526 -8.73 28.09 19.10
C UNK A 526 -8.21 29.39 19.24
N UNK A 527 -8.14 29.69 19.92
CA UNK A 527 -7.60 30.74 20.03
C UNK A 527 -6.29 30.53 20.22
N TRP A 528 -5.49 31.20 19.59
CA TRP A 528 -4.03 31.06 19.59
C TRP A 528 -3.37 32.28 20.22
N ARG A 529 -2.69 32.08 21.31
CA ARG A 529 -1.77 33.09 21.83
C ARG A 529 -0.36 32.54 21.84
N ILE A 530 0.57 33.34 21.39
CA ILE A 530 2.01 33.07 21.53
C ILE A 530 2.39 33.44 22.95
N SER A 531 2.87 32.46 23.71
CA SER A 531 3.35 32.70 25.07
C SER A 531 4.86 32.43 25.11
N GLY A 532 5.59 33.36 25.68
CA GLY A 532 7.01 33.20 25.90
C GLY A 532 7.29 32.81 27.33
N VAL A 533 8.19 31.87 27.51
CA VAL A 533 8.65 31.45 28.83
C VAL A 533 10.17 31.63 28.88
N ILE A 534 10.62 32.21 29.96
CA ILE A 534 12.06 32.37 30.20
C ILE A 534 12.59 31.03 30.72
N VAL A 535 13.69 30.57 30.14
CA VAL A 535 14.38 29.33 30.54
C VAL A 535 15.57 29.66 31.44
#